data_f63708c199e80f5d7f1ba693c88b928c
#
_entry.id   f63708c199e80f5d7f1ba693c88b928c
#
_cell.length_a   1.000
_cell.length_b   1.000
_cell.length_c   1.000
_cell.angle_alpha   90.00
_cell.angle_beta   90.00
_cell.angle_gamma   90.00
#
_symmetry.space_group_name_H-M   'P 1'
#
loop_
_entity.id
_entity.type
_entity.pdbx_description
1 polymer ?
#
loop_
_entity_poly.entity_id
_entity_poly.type
_entity_poly.pdbx_seq_one_letter_code
_entity_poly.pdbx_strand_id
1 'polypeptide(L)'
;MRRFDYAGLENRKWGNEVVNYLSLIHEYKGKQSTYIKQKPRELERLVEIAKVQSTEASNSIEGIRTTETRLRRLMNERTTPRNRDEREIAGYRDALNIVHENFDYIPLTPNYILQLHKILLSHTDSGFGGSFKNVQNYISATDEAGKRFTLFTPPAPYETPEAMQVICDEYNRAIGEGKVDPLLIIPVFIHDFLCIHPFLDGNGRMSRLLTTLLLYRAGYEVGKYISLEAKIAKNKDAYYAALEDSQVGWHEQQDDPTAFVKYLLSTIIAAYRDFDDRIQIVSPTSLDTVKNAIENKLGKFCLLYTSPSPRDTERSR
;
A
#
# COMPACT_ATOMS: atom_id res chain seq x y z
N MET A 1 -18.93 -0.20 -24.86
CA MET A 1 -17.86 -0.22 -23.83
C MET A 1 -17.65 1.18 -23.27
N ARG A 2 -17.39 1.33 -21.95
CA ARG A 2 -17.01 2.59 -21.31
C ARG A 2 -15.76 3.19 -21.99
N ARG A 3 -15.75 4.51 -22.18
CA ARG A 3 -14.56 5.24 -22.62
C ARG A 3 -13.72 5.60 -21.40
N PHE A 4 -12.43 5.32 -21.45
CA PHE A 4 -11.46 5.72 -20.43
C PHE A 4 -10.62 6.89 -20.93
N ASP A 5 -10.38 7.90 -20.10
CA ASP A 5 -9.62 9.11 -20.46
C ASP A 5 -8.96 9.70 -19.21
N TYR A 6 -7.76 9.19 -18.89
CA TYR A 6 -7.04 9.68 -17.70
C TYR A 6 -6.32 11.01 -17.96
N ALA A 7 -5.99 11.35 -19.20
CA ALA A 7 -5.48 12.69 -19.52
C ALA A 7 -6.56 13.77 -19.34
N GLY A 8 -7.82 13.43 -19.59
CA GLY A 8 -8.95 14.34 -19.37
C GLY A 8 -9.14 14.77 -17.91
N LEU A 9 -8.50 14.09 -16.95
CA LEU A 9 -8.49 14.49 -15.54
C LEU A 9 -7.86 15.88 -15.31
N GLU A 10 -7.06 16.40 -16.26
CA GLU A 10 -6.53 17.77 -16.24
C GLU A 10 -7.64 18.83 -16.18
N ASN A 11 -8.78 18.55 -16.84
CA ASN A 11 -9.92 19.45 -16.92
C ASN A 11 -10.90 19.31 -15.75
N ARG A 12 -10.67 18.32 -14.87
CA ARG A 12 -11.54 18.06 -13.73
C ARG A 12 -11.27 19.07 -12.62
N LYS A 13 -12.33 19.62 -12.04
CA LYS A 13 -12.25 20.47 -10.86
C LYS A 13 -12.09 19.58 -9.60
N TRP A 14 -10.92 19.65 -9.00
CA TRP A 14 -10.64 18.98 -7.72
C TRP A 14 -10.93 19.94 -6.56
N GLY A 15 -11.58 19.43 -5.52
CA GLY A 15 -11.85 20.21 -4.31
C GLY A 15 -10.56 20.53 -3.54
N ASN A 16 -10.59 21.57 -2.71
CA ASN A 16 -9.45 22.03 -1.91
C ASN A 16 -8.78 20.92 -1.08
N GLU A 17 -9.54 19.95 -0.60
CA GLU A 17 -9.03 18.81 0.18
C GLU A 17 -8.06 17.97 -0.64
N VAL A 18 -8.42 17.63 -1.89
CA VAL A 18 -7.55 16.88 -2.81
C VAL A 18 -6.27 17.66 -3.09
N VAL A 19 -6.39 18.96 -3.38
CA VAL A 19 -5.21 19.84 -3.63
C VAL A 19 -4.29 19.88 -2.41
N ASN A 20 -4.84 19.98 -1.20
CA ASN A 20 -4.07 19.97 0.03
C ASN A 20 -3.37 18.61 0.24
N TYR A 21 -4.04 17.49 -0.07
CA TYR A 21 -3.43 16.16 0.02
C TYR A 21 -2.26 16.01 -0.94
N LEU A 22 -2.40 16.43 -2.19
CA LEU A 22 -1.32 16.41 -3.18
C LEU A 22 -0.11 17.21 -2.68
N SER A 23 -0.34 18.46 -2.25
CA SER A 23 0.72 19.33 -1.73
C SER A 23 1.49 18.66 -0.57
N LEU A 24 0.75 18.09 0.37
CA LEU A 24 1.32 17.43 1.55
C LEU A 24 2.12 16.17 1.17
N ILE A 25 1.63 15.35 0.23
CA ILE A 25 2.34 14.15 -0.22
C ILE A 25 3.63 14.54 -0.94
N HIS A 26 3.62 15.58 -1.77
CA HIS A 26 4.83 16.09 -2.43
C HIS A 26 5.88 16.60 -1.43
N GLU A 27 5.44 17.30 -0.37
CA GLU A 27 6.33 17.71 0.71
C GLU A 27 6.99 16.52 1.40
N TYR A 28 6.18 15.51 1.77
CA TYR A 28 6.70 14.28 2.39
C TYR A 28 7.65 13.51 1.46
N LYS A 29 7.35 13.42 0.17
CA LYS A 29 8.23 12.78 -0.83
C LYS A 29 9.60 13.47 -0.84
N GLY A 30 9.63 14.79 -0.81
CA GLY A 30 10.87 15.56 -0.73
C GLY A 30 11.68 15.26 0.54
N LYS A 31 11.03 15.20 1.70
CA LYS A 31 11.66 14.83 2.97
C LYS A 31 12.19 13.39 2.95
N GLN A 32 11.39 12.44 2.47
CA GLN A 32 11.77 11.03 2.38
C GLN A 32 13.05 10.83 1.57
N SER A 33 13.21 11.51 0.44
CA SER A 33 14.39 11.40 -0.41
C SER A 33 15.69 11.75 0.32
N THR A 34 15.63 12.65 1.30
CA THR A 34 16.76 13.02 2.16
C THR A 34 17.08 11.91 3.17
N TYR A 35 16.07 11.33 3.79
CA TYR A 35 16.25 10.24 4.76
C TYR A 35 16.81 8.96 4.13
N ILE A 36 16.35 8.62 2.92
CA ILE A 36 16.85 7.45 2.17
C ILE A 36 18.37 7.52 1.98
N LYS A 37 18.91 8.71 1.70
CA LYS A 37 20.36 8.91 1.52
C LYS A 37 21.15 8.83 2.83
N GLN A 38 20.54 9.18 3.95
CA GLN A 38 21.24 9.33 5.23
C GLN A 38 21.23 8.07 6.12
N LYS A 39 20.26 7.17 5.97
CA LYS A 39 20.01 6.08 6.92
C LYS A 39 19.66 4.74 6.28
N PRO A 40 20.54 4.18 5.44
CA PRO A 40 20.22 2.97 4.66
C PRO A 40 19.93 1.73 5.54
N ARG A 41 20.66 1.50 6.64
CA ARG A 41 20.50 0.31 7.49
C ARG A 41 19.16 0.28 8.25
N GLU A 42 18.75 1.42 8.78
CA GLU A 42 17.47 1.57 9.47
C GLU A 42 16.31 1.34 8.52
N LEU A 43 16.45 1.81 7.29
CA LEU A 43 15.46 1.65 6.23
C LEU A 43 15.33 0.20 5.75
N GLU A 44 16.42 -0.56 5.62
CA GLU A 44 16.39 -1.99 5.29
C GLU A 44 15.50 -2.78 6.27
N ARG A 45 15.63 -2.50 7.57
CA ARG A 45 14.78 -3.15 8.58
C ARG A 45 13.31 -2.78 8.44
N LEU A 46 13.00 -1.52 8.08
CA LEU A 46 11.62 -1.11 7.83
C LEU A 46 11.04 -1.80 6.60
N VAL A 47 11.83 -2.02 5.54
CA VAL A 47 11.40 -2.77 4.35
C VAL A 47 10.95 -4.18 4.71
N GLU A 48 11.75 -4.92 5.48
CA GLU A 48 11.38 -6.28 5.88
C GLU A 48 10.11 -6.32 6.74
N ILE A 49 9.96 -5.38 7.67
CA ILE A 49 8.73 -5.25 8.48
C ILE A 49 7.54 -4.92 7.58
N ALA A 50 7.68 -3.98 6.65
CA ALA A 50 6.61 -3.57 5.76
C ALA A 50 6.16 -4.72 4.84
N LYS A 51 7.09 -5.52 4.29
CA LYS A 51 6.78 -6.70 3.48
C LYS A 51 5.91 -7.71 4.24
N VAL A 52 6.27 -8.02 5.51
CA VAL A 52 5.48 -8.91 6.36
C VAL A 52 4.08 -8.34 6.60
N GLN A 53 4.00 -7.07 6.99
CA GLN A 53 2.72 -6.39 7.26
C GLN A 53 1.84 -6.29 6.02
N SER A 54 2.42 -5.99 4.84
CA SER A 54 1.69 -5.90 3.58
C SER A 54 1.13 -7.25 3.16
N THR A 55 1.93 -8.31 3.29
CA THR A 55 1.49 -9.67 2.98
C THR A 55 0.36 -10.11 3.91
N GLU A 56 0.50 -9.91 5.22
CA GLU A 56 -0.54 -10.25 6.20
C GLU A 56 -1.83 -9.47 5.94
N ALA A 57 -1.71 -8.15 5.85
CA ALA A 57 -2.86 -7.24 5.76
C ALA A 57 -3.65 -7.46 4.47
N SER A 58 -2.96 -7.53 3.31
CA SER A 58 -3.63 -7.73 2.03
C SER A 58 -4.42 -9.04 1.97
N ASN A 59 -3.87 -10.11 2.52
CA ASN A 59 -4.57 -11.38 2.60
C ASN A 59 -5.72 -11.36 3.63
N SER A 60 -5.51 -10.73 4.79
CA SER A 60 -6.54 -10.63 5.83
C SER A 60 -7.78 -9.81 5.41
N ILE A 61 -7.61 -8.82 4.52
CA ILE A 61 -8.73 -8.07 3.91
C ILE A 61 -9.67 -9.03 3.18
N GLU A 62 -9.12 -10.05 2.51
CA GLU A 62 -9.87 -11.08 1.79
C GLU A 62 -10.29 -12.27 2.69
N GLY A 63 -10.04 -12.21 3.99
CA GLY A 63 -10.37 -13.27 4.94
C GLY A 63 -9.35 -14.42 5.00
N ILE A 64 -8.23 -14.32 4.28
CA ILE A 64 -7.15 -15.31 4.24
C ILE A 64 -6.22 -15.08 5.43
N ARG A 65 -6.01 -16.10 6.28
CA ARG A 65 -5.29 -15.94 7.55
C ARG A 65 -4.40 -17.13 7.88
N THR A 66 -3.34 -16.87 8.63
CA THR A 66 -2.50 -17.88 9.29
C THR A 66 -2.03 -17.38 10.65
N THR A 67 -1.37 -18.22 11.43
CA THR A 67 -0.79 -17.79 12.71
C THR A 67 0.47 -16.94 12.49
N GLU A 68 0.76 -16.01 13.41
CA GLU A 68 1.94 -15.15 13.32
C GLU A 68 3.25 -15.94 13.14
N THR A 69 3.40 -17.04 13.89
CA THR A 69 4.59 -17.91 13.77
C THR A 69 4.69 -18.53 12.37
N ARG A 70 3.56 -18.94 11.77
CA ARG A 70 3.56 -19.52 10.41
C ARG A 70 3.84 -18.45 9.39
N LEU A 71 3.20 -17.28 9.51
CA LEU A 71 3.45 -16.13 8.63
C LEU A 71 4.95 -15.80 8.57
N ARG A 72 5.60 -15.62 9.72
CA ARG A 72 7.04 -15.32 9.77
C ARG A 72 7.90 -16.38 9.09
N ARG A 73 7.54 -17.67 9.23
CA ARG A 73 8.25 -18.76 8.55
C ARG A 73 8.02 -18.76 7.04
N LEU A 74 6.81 -18.47 6.59
CA LEU A 74 6.48 -18.35 5.17
C LEU A 74 7.21 -17.16 4.54
N MET A 75 7.25 -16.02 5.21
CA MET A 75 7.96 -14.82 4.72
C MET A 75 9.47 -15.08 4.56
N ASN A 76 10.07 -15.86 5.43
CA ASN A 76 11.50 -16.22 5.38
C ASN A 76 11.78 -17.50 4.56
N GLU A 77 10.80 -18.05 3.84
CA GLU A 77 10.89 -19.29 3.04
C GLU A 77 11.38 -20.52 3.84
N ARG A 78 11.23 -20.48 5.17
CA ARG A 78 11.68 -21.55 6.08
C ARG A 78 10.66 -22.66 6.26
N THR A 79 9.59 -22.66 5.46
CA THR A 79 8.54 -23.68 5.51
C THR A 79 7.71 -23.68 4.24
N THR A 80 7.14 -24.84 3.91
CA THR A 80 6.18 -24.99 2.82
C THR A 80 4.76 -24.65 3.31
N PRO A 81 3.90 -24.07 2.46
CA PRO A 81 2.49 -23.85 2.76
C PRO A 81 1.76 -25.18 3.05
N ARG A 82 0.87 -25.20 4.04
CA ARG A 82 0.17 -26.41 4.51
C ARG A 82 -1.28 -26.49 4.02
N ASN A 83 -1.91 -25.34 3.80
CA ASN A 83 -3.30 -25.23 3.40
C ASN A 83 -3.45 -24.15 2.32
N ARG A 84 -4.69 -23.94 1.87
CA ARG A 84 -5.02 -22.95 0.84
C ARG A 84 -4.57 -21.54 1.26
N ASP A 85 -4.92 -21.11 2.45
CA ASP A 85 -4.61 -19.75 2.94
C ASP A 85 -3.10 -19.48 2.94
N GLU A 86 -2.30 -20.43 3.43
CA GLU A 86 -0.84 -20.31 3.41
C GLU A 86 -0.25 -20.28 2.00
N ARG A 87 -0.86 -21.00 1.04
CA ARG A 87 -0.46 -20.94 -0.36
C ARG A 87 -0.75 -19.57 -0.98
N GLU A 88 -1.91 -19.01 -0.69
CA GLU A 88 -2.28 -17.66 -1.14
C GLU A 88 -1.38 -16.58 -0.53
N ILE A 89 -1.03 -16.71 0.75
CA ILE A 89 -0.05 -15.84 1.44
C ILE A 89 1.33 -15.93 0.78
N ALA A 90 1.81 -17.13 0.48
CA ALA A 90 3.10 -17.33 -0.18
C ALA A 90 3.12 -16.72 -1.59
N GLY A 91 2.05 -16.88 -2.37
CA GLY A 91 1.93 -16.26 -3.70
C GLY A 91 1.90 -14.74 -3.64
N TYR A 92 1.20 -14.15 -2.67
CA TYR A 92 1.22 -12.70 -2.46
C TYR A 92 2.62 -12.19 -2.08
N ARG A 93 3.31 -12.89 -1.17
CA ARG A 93 4.71 -12.58 -0.81
C ARG A 93 5.60 -12.52 -2.04
N ASP A 94 5.51 -13.54 -2.90
CA ASP A 94 6.36 -13.65 -4.09
C ASP A 94 6.06 -12.52 -5.09
N ALA A 95 4.78 -12.23 -5.33
CA ALA A 95 4.38 -11.12 -6.19
C ALA A 95 4.81 -9.75 -5.62
N LEU A 96 4.69 -9.54 -4.30
CA LEU A 96 5.12 -8.33 -3.62
C LEU A 96 6.65 -8.15 -3.70
N ASN A 97 7.42 -9.22 -3.52
CA ASN A 97 8.88 -9.18 -3.65
C ASN A 97 9.29 -8.74 -5.06
N ILE A 98 8.66 -9.29 -6.09
CA ILE A 98 8.93 -8.89 -7.47
C ILE A 98 8.64 -7.40 -7.68
N VAL A 99 7.52 -6.89 -7.16
CA VAL A 99 7.21 -5.46 -7.23
C VAL A 99 8.27 -4.63 -6.50
N HIS A 100 8.66 -5.00 -5.28
CA HIS A 100 9.66 -4.26 -4.50
C HIS A 100 11.04 -4.20 -5.16
N GLU A 101 11.44 -5.28 -5.83
CA GLU A 101 12.78 -5.43 -6.39
C GLU A 101 12.90 -4.95 -7.84
N ASN A 102 11.76 -4.98 -8.60
CA ASN A 102 11.81 -4.80 -10.05
C ASN A 102 10.81 -3.77 -10.59
N PHE A 103 10.23 -2.91 -9.77
CA PHE A 103 9.17 -1.97 -10.19
C PHE A 103 9.56 -1.09 -11.38
N ASP A 104 10.83 -0.70 -11.52
CA ASP A 104 11.32 0.11 -12.64
C ASP A 104 11.23 -0.64 -13.99
N TYR A 105 11.31 -1.96 -13.96
CA TYR A 105 11.33 -2.83 -15.14
C TYR A 105 9.97 -3.47 -15.46
N ILE A 106 8.94 -3.25 -14.64
CA ILE A 106 7.60 -3.79 -14.85
C ILE A 106 6.73 -2.73 -15.53
N PRO A 107 6.53 -2.76 -16.87
CA PRO A 107 5.62 -1.83 -17.53
C PRO A 107 4.17 -2.17 -17.21
N LEU A 108 3.31 -1.15 -17.18
CA LEU A 108 1.89 -1.38 -17.02
C LEU A 108 1.28 -1.82 -18.35
N THR A 109 1.15 -3.13 -18.53
CA THR A 109 0.48 -3.75 -19.67
C THR A 109 -0.36 -4.93 -19.20
N PRO A 110 -1.40 -5.35 -19.96
CA PRO A 110 -2.19 -6.53 -19.62
C PRO A 110 -1.34 -7.77 -19.40
N ASN A 111 -0.31 -7.98 -20.22
CA ASN A 111 0.57 -9.16 -20.09
C ASN A 111 1.34 -9.19 -18.77
N TYR A 112 1.87 -8.05 -18.29
CA TYR A 112 2.55 -8.01 -16.99
C TYR A 112 1.57 -8.14 -15.83
N ILE A 113 0.35 -7.61 -15.95
CA ILE A 113 -0.71 -7.81 -14.98
C ILE A 113 -1.06 -9.30 -14.88
N LEU A 114 -1.19 -9.99 -16.02
CA LEU A 114 -1.41 -11.44 -16.07
C LEU A 114 -0.25 -12.23 -15.45
N GLN A 115 1.00 -11.83 -15.70
CA GLN A 115 2.18 -12.47 -15.10
C GLN A 115 2.19 -12.28 -13.57
N LEU A 116 1.93 -11.09 -13.04
CA LEU A 116 1.80 -10.87 -11.60
C LEU A 116 0.66 -11.69 -10.99
N HIS A 117 -0.48 -11.79 -11.67
CA HIS A 117 -1.60 -12.62 -11.23
C HIS A 117 -1.23 -14.12 -11.24
N LYS A 118 -0.46 -14.58 -12.23
CA LYS A 118 0.06 -15.95 -12.26
C LYS A 118 0.96 -16.23 -11.05
N ILE A 119 1.82 -15.30 -10.69
CA ILE A 119 2.70 -15.43 -9.52
C ILE A 119 1.89 -15.40 -8.23
N LEU A 120 0.92 -14.48 -8.11
CA LEU A 120 0.01 -14.41 -6.97
C LEU A 120 -0.66 -15.74 -6.65
N LEU A 121 -1.01 -16.52 -7.68
CA LEU A 121 -1.69 -17.81 -7.55
C LEU A 121 -0.77 -19.03 -7.75
N SER A 122 0.55 -18.83 -7.87
CA SER A 122 1.51 -19.89 -8.23
C SER A 122 1.58 -21.06 -7.25
N HIS A 123 1.27 -20.83 -5.99
CA HIS A 123 1.26 -21.87 -4.95
C HIS A 123 -0.11 -22.52 -4.77
N THR A 124 -1.14 -22.04 -5.47
CA THR A 124 -2.49 -22.60 -5.41
C THR A 124 -2.70 -23.64 -6.51
N ASP A 125 -3.68 -24.50 -6.33
CA ASP A 125 -4.08 -25.49 -7.36
C ASP A 125 -5.04 -24.87 -8.40
N SER A 126 -5.17 -23.53 -8.44
CA SER A 126 -6.07 -22.83 -9.35
C SER A 126 -5.52 -22.81 -10.77
N GLY A 127 -6.25 -23.41 -11.72
CA GLY A 127 -5.86 -23.46 -13.13
C GLY A 127 -6.05 -22.15 -13.90
N PHE A 128 -6.51 -21.06 -13.24
CA PHE A 128 -6.82 -19.77 -13.88
C PHE A 128 -5.80 -18.66 -13.59
N GLY A 129 -4.72 -18.97 -12.85
CA GLY A 129 -3.64 -18.02 -12.58
C GLY A 129 -3.02 -17.47 -13.87
N GLY A 130 -3.04 -16.16 -14.05
CA GLY A 130 -2.53 -15.51 -15.27
C GLY A 130 -3.49 -15.49 -16.45
N SER A 131 -4.78 -15.68 -16.20
CA SER A 131 -5.82 -15.61 -17.23
C SER A 131 -6.96 -14.69 -16.79
N PHE A 132 -7.51 -13.93 -17.72
CA PHE A 132 -8.73 -13.18 -17.47
C PHE A 132 -9.91 -14.12 -17.23
N LYS A 133 -10.93 -13.62 -16.56
CA LYS A 133 -12.18 -14.36 -16.32
C LYS A 133 -12.80 -14.85 -17.62
N ASN A 134 -13.32 -16.06 -17.59
CA ASN A 134 -14.04 -16.70 -18.70
C ASN A 134 -15.52 -16.95 -18.38
N VAL A 135 -15.93 -16.65 -17.15
CA VAL A 135 -17.32 -16.65 -16.69
C VAL A 135 -17.63 -15.33 -16.01
N GLN A 136 -18.92 -14.92 -16.02
CA GLN A 136 -19.36 -13.70 -15.37
C GLN A 136 -19.13 -13.77 -13.87
N ASN A 137 -18.49 -12.76 -13.33
CA ASN A 137 -18.35 -12.54 -11.90
C ASN A 137 -19.22 -11.35 -11.43
N TYR A 138 -19.47 -11.29 -10.14
CA TYR A 138 -20.30 -10.27 -9.51
C TYR A 138 -19.63 -9.78 -8.24
N ILE A 139 -19.65 -8.46 -8.02
CA ILE A 139 -19.29 -7.88 -6.74
C ILE A 139 -20.56 -7.90 -5.89
N SER A 140 -20.53 -8.59 -4.75
CA SER A 140 -21.69 -8.81 -3.91
C SER A 140 -21.44 -8.26 -2.51
N ALA A 141 -22.50 -7.76 -1.89
CA ALA A 141 -22.55 -7.43 -0.47
C ALA A 141 -23.56 -8.33 0.25
N THR A 142 -23.48 -8.34 1.58
CA THR A 142 -24.43 -9.03 2.46
C THR A 142 -25.10 -7.99 3.33
N ASP A 143 -26.43 -7.96 3.37
CA ASP A 143 -27.19 -7.05 4.21
C ASP A 143 -27.15 -7.47 5.69
N GLU A 144 -27.74 -6.64 6.56
CA GLU A 144 -27.83 -6.91 8.00
C GLU A 144 -28.61 -8.20 8.34
N ALA A 145 -29.49 -8.64 7.45
CA ALA A 145 -30.25 -9.89 7.58
C ALA A 145 -29.47 -11.12 7.09
N GLY A 146 -28.22 -10.95 6.62
CA GLY A 146 -27.38 -12.02 6.09
C GLY A 146 -27.70 -12.41 4.65
N LYS A 147 -28.54 -11.66 3.93
CA LYS A 147 -28.91 -11.92 2.54
C LYS A 147 -27.88 -11.31 1.59
N ARG A 148 -27.34 -12.15 0.71
CA ARG A 148 -26.41 -11.71 -0.34
C ARG A 148 -27.15 -11.04 -1.48
N PHE A 149 -26.65 -9.90 -1.96
CA PHE A 149 -27.15 -9.20 -3.14
C PHE A 149 -25.96 -8.72 -4.01
N THR A 150 -26.25 -8.52 -5.30
CA THR A 150 -25.24 -8.00 -6.23
C THR A 150 -25.16 -6.49 -6.06
N LEU A 151 -23.98 -6.01 -5.68
CA LEU A 151 -23.67 -4.59 -5.54
C LEU A 151 -23.29 -3.98 -6.88
N PHE A 152 -22.47 -4.70 -7.65
CA PHE A 152 -22.00 -4.26 -8.96
C PHE A 152 -21.79 -5.44 -9.90
N THR A 153 -22.13 -5.25 -11.18
CA THR A 153 -21.90 -6.24 -12.24
C THR A 153 -20.77 -5.78 -13.15
N PRO A 154 -19.57 -6.35 -13.05
CA PRO A 154 -18.45 -6.01 -13.93
C PRO A 154 -18.77 -6.28 -15.41
N PRO A 155 -17.98 -5.71 -16.36
CA PRO A 155 -18.06 -6.04 -17.78
C PRO A 155 -18.02 -7.55 -18.04
N ALA A 156 -18.63 -7.96 -19.13
CA ALA A 156 -18.67 -9.37 -19.52
C ALA A 156 -17.26 -9.95 -19.80
N PRO A 157 -17.06 -11.27 -19.67
CA PRO A 157 -15.77 -11.90 -19.90
C PRO A 157 -15.14 -11.56 -21.25
N TYR A 158 -15.95 -11.50 -22.31
CA TYR A 158 -15.47 -11.20 -23.67
C TYR A 158 -15.03 -9.72 -23.85
N GLU A 159 -15.52 -8.79 -22.98
CA GLU A 159 -15.12 -7.39 -22.99
C GLU A 159 -13.85 -7.13 -22.16
N THR A 160 -13.56 -8.03 -21.23
CA THR A 160 -12.49 -7.84 -20.22
C THR A 160 -11.10 -7.64 -20.85
N PRO A 161 -10.65 -8.42 -21.85
CA PRO A 161 -9.31 -8.22 -22.44
C PRO A 161 -9.15 -6.84 -23.09
N GLU A 162 -10.17 -6.39 -23.82
CA GLU A 162 -10.15 -5.08 -24.48
C GLU A 162 -10.18 -3.94 -23.43
N ALA A 163 -11.04 -4.04 -22.42
CA ALA A 163 -11.10 -3.05 -21.34
C ALA A 163 -9.75 -2.92 -20.63
N MET A 164 -9.10 -4.04 -20.32
CA MET A 164 -7.77 -4.06 -19.68
C MET A 164 -6.68 -3.46 -20.58
N GLN A 165 -6.74 -3.69 -21.89
CA GLN A 165 -5.82 -3.07 -22.85
C GLN A 165 -6.00 -1.55 -22.84
N VAL A 166 -7.25 -1.10 -22.98
CA VAL A 166 -7.56 0.34 -23.07
C VAL A 166 -7.16 1.09 -21.79
N ILE A 167 -7.45 0.58 -20.59
CA ILE A 167 -7.05 1.27 -19.35
C ILE A 167 -5.53 1.33 -19.20
N CYS A 168 -4.79 0.30 -19.61
CA CYS A 168 -3.33 0.32 -19.58
C CYS A 168 -2.76 1.35 -20.56
N ASP A 169 -3.27 1.40 -21.79
CA ASP A 169 -2.82 2.33 -22.82
C ASP A 169 -3.11 3.78 -22.42
N GLU A 170 -4.31 4.06 -21.93
CA GLU A 170 -4.72 5.38 -21.46
C GLU A 170 -3.90 5.85 -20.25
N TYR A 171 -3.61 4.94 -19.29
CA TYR A 171 -2.73 5.24 -18.17
C TYR A 171 -1.33 5.64 -18.66
N ASN A 172 -0.73 4.81 -19.53
CA ASN A 172 0.60 5.07 -20.05
C ASN A 172 0.65 6.37 -20.86
N ARG A 173 -0.40 6.67 -21.63
CA ARG A 173 -0.56 7.92 -22.36
C ARG A 173 -0.59 9.12 -21.40
N ALA A 174 -1.46 9.08 -20.39
CA ALA A 174 -1.63 10.19 -19.45
C ALA A 174 -0.35 10.46 -18.62
N ILE A 175 0.34 9.39 -18.17
CA ILE A 175 1.64 9.51 -17.49
C ILE A 175 2.70 10.10 -18.44
N GLY A 176 2.73 9.65 -19.71
CA GLY A 176 3.68 10.14 -20.71
C GLY A 176 3.46 11.62 -21.09
N GLU A 177 2.22 12.10 -21.11
CA GLU A 177 1.89 13.51 -21.33
C GLU A 177 2.31 14.41 -20.17
N GLY A 178 2.35 13.89 -18.94
CA GLY A 178 2.84 14.61 -17.76
C GLY A 178 2.00 15.82 -17.33
N LYS A 179 0.75 15.92 -17.79
CA LYS A 179 -0.15 17.04 -17.49
C LYS A 179 -0.95 16.85 -16.20
N VAL A 180 -1.21 15.60 -15.84
CA VAL A 180 -1.98 15.21 -14.66
C VAL A 180 -1.02 14.58 -13.63
N ASP A 181 -1.19 14.97 -12.36
CA ASP A 181 -0.40 14.37 -11.28
C ASP A 181 -0.67 12.86 -11.19
N PRO A 182 0.38 12.01 -11.15
CA PRO A 182 0.23 10.57 -10.98
C PRO A 182 -0.63 10.16 -9.78
N LEU A 183 -0.62 10.95 -8.71
CA LEU A 183 -1.46 10.74 -7.52
C LEU A 183 -2.96 10.87 -7.80
N LEU A 184 -3.36 11.46 -8.91
CA LEU A 184 -4.75 11.49 -9.38
C LEU A 184 -5.04 10.35 -10.36
N ILE A 185 -4.09 10.05 -11.25
CA ILE A 185 -4.25 8.99 -12.26
C ILE A 185 -4.29 7.61 -11.61
N ILE A 186 -3.38 7.34 -10.67
CA ILE A 186 -3.26 6.02 -10.03
C ILE A 186 -4.55 5.59 -9.34
N PRO A 187 -5.18 6.38 -8.46
CA PRO A 187 -6.43 5.96 -7.83
C PRO A 187 -7.55 5.70 -8.83
N VAL A 188 -7.68 6.53 -9.87
CA VAL A 188 -8.73 6.36 -10.89
C VAL A 188 -8.50 5.09 -11.70
N PHE A 189 -7.26 4.80 -12.09
CA PHE A 189 -6.89 3.54 -12.74
C PHE A 189 -7.20 2.32 -11.85
N ILE A 190 -6.86 2.37 -10.57
CA ILE A 190 -7.12 1.27 -9.63
C ILE A 190 -8.63 1.06 -9.42
N HIS A 191 -9.40 2.14 -9.37
CA HIS A 191 -10.86 2.08 -9.32
C HIS A 191 -11.43 1.41 -10.57
N ASP A 192 -11.02 1.83 -11.77
CA ASP A 192 -11.45 1.22 -13.03
C ASP A 192 -11.05 -0.27 -13.12
N PHE A 193 -9.83 -0.63 -12.68
CA PHE A 193 -9.40 -2.01 -12.58
C PHE A 193 -10.34 -2.84 -11.70
N LEU A 194 -10.74 -2.30 -10.53
CA LEU A 194 -11.66 -2.98 -9.62
C LEU A 194 -13.08 -3.08 -10.20
N CYS A 195 -13.55 -2.09 -10.96
CA CYS A 195 -14.83 -2.14 -11.66
C CYS A 195 -14.82 -3.14 -12.83
N ILE A 196 -13.72 -3.24 -13.59
CA ILE A 196 -13.56 -4.26 -14.64
C ILE A 196 -13.53 -5.66 -14.03
N HIS A 197 -12.93 -5.79 -12.84
CA HIS A 197 -12.83 -7.05 -12.08
C HIS A 197 -12.35 -8.22 -12.94
N PRO A 198 -11.11 -8.11 -13.50
CA PRO A 198 -10.71 -8.92 -14.65
C PRO A 198 -10.46 -10.40 -14.34
N PHE A 199 -10.36 -10.80 -13.07
CA PHE A 199 -10.01 -12.13 -12.65
C PHE A 199 -11.18 -12.85 -11.95
N LEU A 200 -11.13 -14.18 -11.93
CA LEU A 200 -12.08 -15.00 -11.15
C LEU A 200 -11.83 -14.89 -9.65
N ASP A 201 -10.56 -14.70 -9.25
CA ASP A 201 -10.13 -14.49 -7.86
C ASP A 201 -8.87 -13.59 -7.85
N GLY A 202 -8.59 -12.98 -6.71
CA GLY A 202 -7.38 -12.18 -6.50
C GLY A 202 -7.46 -10.72 -6.98
N ASN A 203 -8.61 -10.22 -7.43
CA ASN A 203 -8.74 -8.84 -7.91
C ASN A 203 -8.36 -7.79 -6.84
N GLY A 204 -8.82 -7.94 -5.61
CA GLY A 204 -8.47 -7.05 -4.51
C GLY A 204 -6.98 -7.07 -4.17
N ARG A 205 -6.35 -8.26 -4.12
CA ARG A 205 -4.91 -8.40 -3.89
C ARG A 205 -4.10 -7.81 -5.04
N MET A 206 -4.53 -8.05 -6.29
CA MET A 206 -3.90 -7.47 -7.47
C MET A 206 -4.02 -5.94 -7.50
N SER A 207 -5.17 -5.37 -7.15
CA SER A 207 -5.33 -3.91 -7.10
C SER A 207 -4.36 -3.27 -6.09
N ARG A 208 -4.11 -3.89 -4.94
CA ARG A 208 -3.15 -3.40 -3.94
C ARG A 208 -1.70 -3.56 -4.41
N LEU A 209 -1.34 -4.67 -5.06
CA LEU A 209 -0.03 -4.84 -5.70
C LEU A 209 0.20 -3.81 -6.81
N LEU A 210 -0.80 -3.57 -7.65
CA LEU A 210 -0.74 -2.54 -8.71
C LEU A 210 -0.64 -1.13 -8.12
N THR A 211 -1.36 -0.83 -7.04
CA THR A 211 -1.22 0.45 -6.33
C THR A 211 0.23 0.68 -5.90
N THR A 212 0.84 -0.33 -5.26
CA THR A 212 2.24 -0.27 -4.82
C THR A 212 3.20 -0.10 -6.00
N LEU A 213 3.04 -0.89 -7.05
CA LEU A 213 3.84 -0.81 -8.27
C LEU A 213 3.78 0.59 -8.91
N LEU A 214 2.58 1.12 -9.11
CA LEU A 214 2.38 2.39 -9.80
C LEU A 214 2.86 3.58 -8.96
N LEU A 215 2.68 3.55 -7.64
CA LEU A 215 3.24 4.55 -6.73
C LEU A 215 4.77 4.56 -6.77
N TYR A 216 5.42 3.39 -6.75
CA TYR A 216 6.89 3.30 -6.82
C TYR A 216 7.41 3.85 -8.15
N ARG A 217 6.80 3.47 -9.27
CA ARG A 217 7.15 4.00 -10.59
C ARG A 217 6.98 5.52 -10.71
N ALA A 218 6.02 6.09 -9.98
CA ALA A 218 5.85 7.54 -9.88
C ALA A 218 6.77 8.19 -8.82
N GLY A 219 7.64 7.40 -8.18
CA GLY A 219 8.62 7.86 -7.18
C GLY A 219 8.02 8.11 -5.80
N TYR A 220 6.87 7.51 -5.47
CA TYR A 220 6.27 7.54 -4.13
C TYR A 220 6.55 6.22 -3.40
N GLU A 221 7.74 6.09 -2.83
CA GLU A 221 8.24 4.83 -2.28
C GLU A 221 7.89 4.60 -0.80
N VAL A 222 7.00 5.39 -0.21
CA VAL A 222 6.64 5.23 1.22
C VAL A 222 6.12 3.82 1.53
N GLY A 223 5.40 3.19 0.60
CA GLY A 223 4.91 1.82 0.72
C GLY A 223 6.01 0.77 0.89
N LYS A 224 7.25 1.09 0.53
CA LYS A 224 8.44 0.24 0.75
C LYS A 224 8.78 0.07 2.22
N TYR A 225 8.50 1.11 3.02
CA TYR A 225 8.89 1.21 4.43
C TYR A 225 7.71 1.10 5.39
N ILE A 226 6.51 1.47 4.92
CA ILE A 226 5.26 1.44 5.70
C ILE A 226 4.18 0.77 4.86
N SER A 227 3.59 -0.30 5.36
CA SER A 227 2.54 -1.03 4.66
C SER A 227 1.29 -0.17 4.45
N LEU A 228 0.95 0.09 3.18
CA LEU A 228 -0.32 0.71 2.79
C LEU A 228 -1.49 -0.24 3.05
N GLU A 229 -1.29 -1.53 2.80
CA GLU A 229 -2.30 -2.58 3.03
C GLU A 229 -2.69 -2.68 4.51
N ALA A 230 -1.73 -2.50 5.43
CA ALA A 230 -2.02 -2.46 6.85
C ALA A 230 -2.86 -1.24 7.24
N LYS A 231 -2.68 -0.10 6.57
CA LYS A 231 -3.55 1.08 6.74
C LYS A 231 -4.96 0.81 6.22
N ILE A 232 -5.08 0.18 5.05
CA ILE A 232 -6.35 -0.21 4.44
C ILE A 232 -7.07 -1.22 5.34
N ALA A 233 -6.37 -2.27 5.81
CA ALA A 233 -6.96 -3.30 6.68
C ALA A 233 -7.50 -2.73 7.99
N LYS A 234 -6.81 -1.73 8.56
CA LYS A 234 -7.24 -1.04 9.78
C LYS A 234 -8.51 -0.21 9.58
N ASN A 235 -8.77 0.25 8.36
CA ASN A 235 -9.92 1.10 8.02
C ASN A 235 -10.69 0.52 6.82
N LYS A 236 -10.94 -0.80 6.88
CA LYS A 236 -11.51 -1.59 5.78
C LYS A 236 -12.88 -1.08 5.33
N ASP A 237 -13.73 -0.69 6.28
CA ASP A 237 -15.10 -0.23 5.98
C ASP A 237 -15.07 1.08 5.16
N ALA A 238 -14.20 2.03 5.52
CA ALA A 238 -14.03 3.26 4.74
C ALA A 238 -13.44 3.00 3.34
N TYR A 239 -12.59 1.97 3.19
CA TYR A 239 -12.08 1.54 1.89
C TYR A 239 -13.20 1.08 0.97
N TYR A 240 -14.06 0.19 1.47
CA TYR A 240 -15.17 -0.32 0.66
C TYR A 240 -16.24 0.74 0.42
N ALA A 241 -16.57 1.60 1.40
CA ALA A 241 -17.48 2.71 1.21
C ALA A 241 -16.98 3.67 0.12
N ALA A 242 -15.69 4.01 0.11
CA ALA A 242 -15.12 4.88 -0.92
C ALA A 242 -15.16 4.25 -2.32
N LEU A 243 -14.98 2.92 -2.43
CA LEU A 243 -15.13 2.20 -3.70
C LEU A 243 -16.59 2.17 -4.15
N GLU A 244 -17.52 1.90 -3.24
CA GLU A 244 -18.97 1.85 -3.52
C GLU A 244 -19.49 3.20 -3.98
N ASP A 245 -19.15 4.27 -3.27
CA ASP A 245 -19.51 5.63 -3.67
C ASP A 245 -18.99 6.00 -5.07
N SER A 246 -17.74 5.58 -5.35
CA SER A 246 -17.08 5.93 -6.62
C SER A 246 -17.55 5.11 -7.82
N GLN A 247 -18.16 3.93 -7.62
CA GLN A 247 -18.61 3.07 -8.73
C GLN A 247 -20.00 3.40 -9.26
N VAL A 248 -20.78 4.24 -8.55
CA VAL A 248 -22.13 4.60 -8.96
C VAL A 248 -22.11 5.29 -10.32
N GLY A 249 -22.88 4.79 -11.29
CA GLY A 249 -22.92 5.34 -12.64
C GLY A 249 -21.69 5.01 -13.51
N TRP A 250 -20.84 4.04 -13.10
CA TRP A 250 -19.61 3.70 -13.81
C TRP A 250 -19.87 3.26 -15.27
N HIS A 251 -20.89 2.45 -15.54
CA HIS A 251 -21.23 1.99 -16.87
C HIS A 251 -21.70 3.12 -17.78
N GLU A 252 -22.39 4.11 -17.22
CA GLU A 252 -22.95 5.28 -17.90
C GLU A 252 -21.95 6.43 -18.05
N GLN A 253 -20.71 6.28 -17.57
CA GLN A 253 -19.68 7.33 -17.51
C GLN A 253 -20.14 8.56 -16.69
N GLN A 254 -20.92 8.31 -15.62
CA GLN A 254 -21.44 9.31 -14.70
C GLN A 254 -20.87 9.18 -13.29
N ASP A 255 -19.90 8.30 -13.13
CA ASP A 255 -19.21 8.04 -11.87
C ASP A 255 -18.31 9.20 -11.43
N ASP A 256 -18.17 9.32 -10.11
CA ASP A 256 -17.27 10.28 -9.48
C ASP A 256 -16.20 9.54 -8.65
N PRO A 257 -14.97 9.36 -9.14
CA PRO A 257 -13.91 8.68 -8.41
C PRO A 257 -13.35 9.48 -7.24
N THR A 258 -13.88 10.68 -6.95
CA THR A 258 -13.33 11.59 -5.92
C THR A 258 -13.29 10.95 -4.54
N ALA A 259 -14.27 10.15 -4.16
CA ALA A 259 -14.30 9.47 -2.86
C ALA A 259 -13.10 8.51 -2.72
N PHE A 260 -12.85 7.68 -3.73
CA PHE A 260 -11.72 6.74 -3.70
C PHE A 260 -10.36 7.45 -3.85
N VAL A 261 -10.27 8.51 -4.65
CA VAL A 261 -9.08 9.36 -4.75
C VAL A 261 -8.72 9.91 -3.37
N LYS A 262 -9.66 10.54 -2.68
CA LYS A 262 -9.45 11.08 -1.32
C LYS A 262 -9.01 9.99 -0.34
N TYR A 263 -9.67 8.85 -0.37
CA TYR A 263 -9.33 7.72 0.48
C TYR A 263 -7.88 7.27 0.28
N LEU A 264 -7.46 7.04 -0.97
CA LEU A 264 -6.11 6.57 -1.25
C LEU A 264 -5.05 7.63 -0.90
N LEU A 265 -5.29 8.91 -1.23
CA LEU A 265 -4.39 10.00 -0.86
C LEU A 265 -4.24 10.12 0.68
N SER A 266 -5.34 10.03 1.43
CA SER A 266 -5.30 10.05 2.89
C SER A 266 -4.53 8.87 3.48
N THR A 267 -4.65 7.70 2.86
CA THR A 267 -3.90 6.48 3.22
C THR A 267 -2.39 6.67 3.00
N ILE A 268 -2.00 7.28 1.88
CA ILE A 268 -0.60 7.61 1.57
C ILE A 268 -0.05 8.62 2.58
N ILE A 269 -0.81 9.66 2.92
CA ILE A 269 -0.43 10.64 3.96
C ILE A 269 -0.21 9.96 5.31
N ALA A 270 -1.13 9.07 5.70
CA ALA A 270 -1.00 8.32 6.96
C ALA A 270 0.25 7.42 6.98
N ALA A 271 0.65 6.88 5.82
CA ALA A 271 1.90 6.13 5.71
C ALA A 271 3.14 7.03 5.82
N TYR A 272 3.13 8.20 5.20
CA TYR A 272 4.22 9.18 5.32
C TYR A 272 4.39 9.70 6.74
N ARG A 273 3.30 9.97 7.46
CA ARG A 273 3.35 10.35 8.88
C ARG A 273 3.99 9.26 9.74
N ASP A 274 3.56 8.01 9.58
CA ASP A 274 4.18 6.90 10.30
C ASP A 274 5.66 6.72 9.93
N PHE A 275 6.03 6.99 8.67
CA PHE A 275 7.42 6.94 8.24
C PHE A 275 8.25 8.01 8.96
N ASP A 276 7.79 9.26 8.98
CA ASP A 276 8.45 10.36 9.68
C ASP A 276 8.61 10.07 11.17
N ASP A 277 7.56 9.59 11.84
CA ASP A 277 7.60 9.23 13.25
C ASP A 277 8.66 8.16 13.53
N ARG A 278 8.72 7.10 12.71
CA ARG A 278 9.70 6.02 12.88
C ARG A 278 11.13 6.49 12.62
N ILE A 279 11.34 7.33 11.63
CA ILE A 279 12.67 7.89 11.33
C ILE A 279 13.15 8.83 12.43
N GLN A 280 12.27 9.64 13.04
CA GLN A 280 12.62 10.51 14.16
C GLN A 280 13.02 9.72 15.40
N ILE A 281 12.34 8.61 15.71
CA ILE A 281 12.67 7.72 16.83
C ILE A 281 14.08 7.11 16.67
N VAL A 282 14.47 6.80 15.43
CA VAL A 282 15.78 6.19 15.11
C VAL A 282 16.85 7.25 14.83
N SER A 283 16.52 8.55 14.91
CA SER A 283 17.43 9.65 14.59
C SER A 283 18.57 9.79 15.61
N PRO A 284 19.82 10.10 15.21
CA PRO A 284 20.90 10.44 16.12
C PRO A 284 20.54 11.57 17.09
N THR A 285 19.67 12.49 16.69
CA THR A 285 19.13 13.56 17.55
C THR A 285 18.36 13.01 18.75
N SER A 286 17.61 11.90 18.59
CA SER A 286 16.94 11.25 19.73
C SER A 286 17.91 10.47 20.60
N LEU A 287 18.92 9.84 20.00
CA LEU A 287 20.03 9.18 20.72
C LEU A 287 20.88 10.22 21.45
N ASP A 288 21.19 11.36 20.83
CA ASP A 288 21.90 12.46 21.48
C ASP A 288 21.07 13.11 22.59
N THR A 289 19.76 13.24 22.42
CA THR A 289 18.84 13.71 23.47
C THR A 289 18.78 12.71 24.63
N VAL A 290 18.71 11.41 24.35
CA VAL A 290 18.73 10.34 25.36
C VAL A 290 20.12 10.27 26.02
N LYS A 291 21.18 10.36 25.25
CA LYS A 291 22.56 10.40 25.76
C LYS A 291 22.81 11.62 26.63
N ASN A 292 22.40 12.81 26.19
CA ASN A 292 22.46 14.04 26.99
C ASN A 292 21.59 13.97 28.25
N ALA A 293 20.41 13.31 28.20
CA ALA A 293 19.58 13.11 29.38
C ALA A 293 20.20 12.11 30.35
N ILE A 294 20.88 11.06 29.84
CA ILE A 294 21.64 10.09 30.66
C ILE A 294 22.88 10.77 31.24
N GLU A 295 23.64 11.50 30.45
CA GLU A 295 24.82 12.25 30.90
C GLU A 295 24.48 13.33 31.95
N ASN A 296 23.37 14.08 31.76
CA ASN A 296 22.85 14.99 32.73
C ASN A 296 22.39 14.31 34.04
N LYS A 297 21.83 13.12 33.99
CA LYS A 297 21.50 12.33 35.18
C LYS A 297 22.76 11.79 35.85
N LEU A 298 23.69 11.23 35.07
CA LEU A 298 24.98 10.76 35.58
C LEU A 298 25.82 11.89 36.16
N GLY A 299 25.83 13.05 35.50
CA GLY A 299 26.51 14.27 36.04
C GLY A 299 25.94 14.72 37.38
N LYS A 300 24.61 14.66 37.55
CA LYS A 300 23.96 14.92 38.85
C LYS A 300 24.31 13.86 39.92
N PHE A 301 24.46 12.61 39.52
CA PHE A 301 24.94 11.52 40.41
C PHE A 301 26.40 11.73 40.77
N CYS A 302 27.28 12.12 39.86
CA CYS A 302 28.67 12.43 40.15
C CYS A 302 28.79 13.64 41.08
N LEU A 303 27.99 14.70 40.91
CA LEU A 303 27.97 15.86 41.79
C LEU A 303 27.45 15.53 43.20
N LEU A 304 26.56 14.55 43.34
CA LEU A 304 26.12 14.05 44.67
C LEU A 304 27.19 13.25 45.37
N TYR A 305 28.10 12.57 44.65
CA TYR A 305 29.23 11.80 45.22
C TYR A 305 30.48 12.69 45.50
N THR A 306 30.58 13.88 44.88
CA THR A 306 31.67 14.81 45.10
C THR A 306 31.35 15.87 46.18
N SER A 307 30.15 15.88 46.75
CA SER A 307 29.84 16.63 47.97
C SER A 307 30.57 15.96 49.15
N PRO A 308 31.39 16.70 49.90
CA PRO A 308 32.05 16.11 51.07
C PRO A 308 30.98 15.57 52.02
N SER A 309 31.16 14.29 52.41
CA SER A 309 30.32 13.68 53.42
C SER A 309 30.42 14.45 54.70
N PRO A 310 29.33 14.62 55.49
CA PRO A 310 29.42 15.24 56.83
C PRO A 310 30.48 14.61 57.74
N ARG A 311 30.91 13.36 57.45
CA ARG A 311 31.99 12.69 58.19
C ARG A 311 33.41 13.15 57.81
N ASP A 312 33.59 13.80 56.66
CA ASP A 312 34.91 14.28 56.24
C ASP A 312 35.25 15.64 56.84
N THR A 313 34.27 16.34 57.39
CA THR A 313 34.44 17.61 58.10
C THR A 313 34.79 17.49 59.58
N GLU A 314 34.64 16.28 60.19
CA GLU A 314 34.97 16.04 61.58
C GLU A 314 36.43 15.58 61.81
N ARG A 315 37.21 15.31 60.76
CA ARG A 315 38.62 14.87 60.87
C ARG A 315 39.66 15.99 60.74
N SER A 316 39.21 17.23 60.61
CA SER A 316 40.08 18.43 60.49
C SER A 316 39.90 19.39 61.65
N ARG A 317 39.69 18.86 62.91
CA ARG A 317 39.83 19.60 64.16
C ARG A 317 40.72 18.88 65.12
#